data_39d7d683ba7c15bd8c8a78cf0a5d716c
#
_entry.id   39d7d683ba7c15bd8c8a78cf0a5d716c
#
_cell.length_a   1.000
_cell.length_b   1.000
_cell.length_c   1.000
_cell.angle_alpha   90.00
_cell.angle_beta   90.00
_cell.angle_gamma   90.00
#
_symmetry.space_group_name_H-M   'P 1'
#
loop_
_entity.id
_entity.type
_entity.pdbx_description
1 polymer ?
#
loop_
_entity_poly.entity_id
_entity_poly.type
_entity_poly.pdbx_seq_one_letter_code
_entity_poly.pdbx_strand_id
1 'polypeptide(L)'
;MIYEYAANEWTVNVLGDIRALSDEELLEVANLLSQKTVVVFPDSYDITPAEQLRIAETIGTVMKAKDKKRTHGIYLHEGVIRVTGKKDDKGEPGLFGHNSALDWHANMASNKSRQPIVWMYGAEHMKGSRTSFINMASVYNSLPEKFKEEIEDIKCFFGYKAGRYSTTPWFHDHINEENLFDLVMTTEAGITGLYYPFLQVFGMAGKDEKEFKKIDEKLREYILNDKHAYHHDWVNGQIILSDQWMSIHKRWQFDRMEERVLHRIAFDYSNLYNVYPNQQIESER
;
A
#
# COMPACT_ATOMS: atom_id res chain seq x y z
N MET A 1 23.68 -4.80 -5.12
CA MET A 1 22.45 -5.31 -4.44
C MET A 1 22.25 -6.80 -4.76
N ILE A 2 21.84 -7.64 -3.81
CA ILE A 2 21.50 -9.06 -3.98
C ILE A 2 20.03 -9.24 -3.66
N TYR A 3 19.28 -9.93 -4.51
CA TYR A 3 17.86 -10.21 -4.28
C TYR A 3 17.44 -11.55 -4.86
N GLU A 4 16.31 -12.07 -4.37
CA GLU A 4 15.68 -13.30 -4.82
C GLU A 4 14.17 -13.12 -4.98
N TYR A 5 13.58 -13.83 -5.92
CA TYR A 5 12.13 -13.85 -6.10
C TYR A 5 11.48 -14.85 -5.15
N ALA A 6 10.35 -14.46 -4.55
CA ALA A 6 9.48 -15.41 -3.88
C ALA A 6 8.78 -16.32 -4.93
N ALA A 7 8.18 -17.40 -4.46
CA ALA A 7 7.52 -18.39 -5.33
C ALA A 7 6.39 -17.81 -6.23
N ASN A 8 5.85 -16.66 -5.88
CA ASN A 8 4.82 -15.96 -6.65
C ASN A 8 5.37 -15.04 -7.76
N GLU A 9 6.71 -14.91 -7.88
CA GLU A 9 7.45 -14.14 -8.90
C GLU A 9 7.20 -12.61 -8.91
N TRP A 10 6.27 -12.10 -8.10
CA TRP A 10 5.97 -10.66 -7.98
C TRP A 10 6.29 -10.08 -6.59
N THR A 11 6.83 -10.90 -5.68
CA THR A 11 7.44 -10.46 -4.42
C THR A 11 8.95 -10.69 -4.51
N VAL A 12 9.73 -9.68 -4.15
CA VAL A 12 11.20 -9.72 -4.19
C VAL A 12 11.74 -9.53 -2.78
N ASN A 13 12.62 -10.43 -2.34
CA ASN A 13 13.38 -10.27 -1.11
C ASN A 13 14.75 -9.67 -1.45
N VAL A 14 15.04 -8.48 -0.97
CA VAL A 14 16.37 -7.85 -1.07
C VAL A 14 17.14 -8.19 0.19
N LEU A 15 18.27 -8.89 0.01
CA LEU A 15 19.07 -9.40 1.11
C LEU A 15 20.00 -8.33 1.68
N GLY A 16 20.08 -8.26 3.00
CA GLY A 16 20.89 -7.31 3.75
C GLY A 16 20.10 -6.08 4.23
N ASP A 17 20.84 -5.21 4.90
CA ASP A 17 20.29 -3.99 5.48
C ASP A 17 20.10 -2.92 4.41
N ILE A 18 18.91 -2.34 4.30
CA ILE A 18 18.59 -1.29 3.33
C ILE A 18 19.50 -0.06 3.47
N ARG A 19 20.05 0.20 4.67
CA ARG A 19 20.99 1.31 4.92
C ARG A 19 22.33 1.16 4.22
N ALA A 20 22.68 -0.07 3.84
CA ALA A 20 23.93 -0.36 3.12
C ALA A 20 23.83 -0.11 1.62
N LEU A 21 22.64 0.13 1.09
CA LEU A 21 22.46 0.41 -0.34
C LEU A 21 22.86 1.83 -0.69
N SER A 22 23.49 2.00 -1.85
CA SER A 22 23.74 3.31 -2.46
C SER A 22 22.44 3.95 -2.96
N ASP A 23 22.46 5.23 -3.30
CA ASP A 23 21.29 5.92 -3.84
C ASP A 23 20.87 5.31 -5.20
N GLU A 24 21.82 4.87 -6.03
CA GLU A 24 21.57 4.16 -7.29
C GLU A 24 20.87 2.80 -7.02
N GLU A 25 21.36 2.04 -6.04
CA GLU A 25 20.73 0.76 -5.67
C GLU A 25 19.33 0.96 -5.06
N LEU A 26 19.07 2.06 -4.35
CA LEU A 26 17.72 2.41 -3.89
C LEU A 26 16.78 2.74 -5.06
N LEU A 27 17.27 3.37 -6.12
CA LEU A 27 16.51 3.57 -7.36
C LEU A 27 16.28 2.25 -8.12
N GLU A 28 17.21 1.31 -8.10
CA GLU A 28 16.98 -0.06 -8.61
C GLU A 28 15.91 -0.79 -7.81
N VAL A 29 15.87 -0.64 -6.47
CA VAL A 29 14.78 -1.16 -5.63
C VAL A 29 13.43 -0.55 -6.03
N ALA A 30 13.39 0.76 -6.29
CA ALA A 30 12.18 1.43 -6.75
C ALA A 30 11.72 0.91 -8.12
N ASN A 31 12.65 0.67 -9.04
CA ASN A 31 12.36 0.07 -10.33
C ASN A 31 11.83 -1.37 -10.18
N LEU A 32 12.45 -2.21 -9.36
CA LEU A 32 11.94 -3.54 -9.04
C LEU A 32 10.52 -3.48 -8.45
N LEU A 33 10.27 -2.55 -7.53
CA LEU A 33 8.96 -2.36 -6.91
C LEU A 33 7.89 -2.01 -7.94
N SER A 34 8.19 -1.08 -8.86
CA SER A 34 7.26 -0.66 -9.92
C SER A 34 6.88 -1.79 -10.88
N GLN A 35 7.76 -2.81 -11.03
CA GLN A 35 7.57 -3.98 -11.87
C GLN A 35 6.97 -5.17 -11.12
N LYS A 36 7.33 -5.33 -9.84
CA LYS A 36 7.08 -6.56 -9.06
C LYS A 36 6.08 -6.38 -7.91
N THR A 37 5.63 -5.18 -7.64
CA THR A 37 4.54 -4.84 -6.70
C THR A 37 4.91 -4.90 -5.21
N VAL A 38 5.72 -5.86 -4.75
CA VAL A 38 6.15 -5.96 -3.33
C VAL A 38 7.64 -6.26 -3.25
N VAL A 39 8.35 -5.46 -2.45
CA VAL A 39 9.76 -5.67 -2.10
C VAL A 39 9.88 -5.78 -0.58
N VAL A 40 10.58 -6.81 -0.11
CA VAL A 40 10.80 -7.11 1.31
C VAL A 40 12.29 -7.02 1.63
N PHE A 41 12.61 -6.33 2.72
CA PHE A 41 13.94 -6.36 3.35
C PHE A 41 13.80 -7.10 4.68
N PRO A 42 14.36 -8.32 4.79
CA PRO A 42 14.19 -9.14 5.99
C PRO A 42 15.04 -8.66 7.17
N ASP A 43 16.13 -7.92 6.93
CA ASP A 43 17.21 -7.68 7.91
C ASP A 43 17.58 -6.19 8.03
N SER A 44 16.63 -5.33 8.42
CA SER A 44 16.87 -3.89 8.63
C SER A 44 16.55 -3.47 10.07
N TYR A 45 17.22 -4.11 11.02
CA TYR A 45 16.99 -3.88 12.46
C TYR A 45 17.38 -2.46 12.89
N ASP A 46 16.63 -1.91 13.85
CA ASP A 46 16.91 -0.64 14.54
C ASP A 46 17.08 0.59 13.61
N ILE A 47 16.45 0.54 12.43
CA ILE A 47 16.41 1.69 11.52
C ILE A 47 15.58 2.82 12.12
N THR A 48 16.19 3.98 12.31
CA THR A 48 15.54 5.16 12.91
C THR A 48 14.51 5.79 11.97
N PRO A 49 13.51 6.52 12.49
CA PRO A 49 12.56 7.26 11.65
C PRO A 49 13.23 8.26 10.70
N ALA A 50 14.35 8.86 11.10
CA ALA A 50 15.09 9.79 10.23
C ALA A 50 15.78 9.08 9.06
N GLU A 51 16.37 7.90 9.31
CA GLU A 51 16.96 7.06 8.25
C GLU A 51 15.89 6.55 7.29
N GLN A 52 14.74 6.08 7.79
CA GLN A 52 13.60 5.67 6.97
C GLN A 52 13.13 6.80 6.05
N LEU A 53 13.01 8.03 6.60
CA LEU A 53 12.61 9.20 5.81
C LEU A 53 13.66 9.52 4.74
N ARG A 54 14.96 9.55 5.07
CA ARG A 54 16.04 9.82 4.12
C ARG A 54 16.01 8.83 2.95
N ILE A 55 15.87 7.53 3.24
CA ILE A 55 15.82 6.49 2.22
C ILE A 55 14.58 6.67 1.32
N ALA A 56 13.42 6.94 1.90
CA ALA A 56 12.21 7.19 1.13
C ALA A 56 12.33 8.45 0.25
N GLU A 57 12.97 9.51 0.74
CA GLU A 57 13.24 10.75 -0.01
C GLU A 57 14.26 10.56 -1.15
N THR A 58 15.15 9.57 -1.06
CA THR A 58 16.01 9.18 -2.19
C THR A 58 15.19 8.61 -3.35
N ILE A 59 14.14 7.86 -3.08
CA ILE A 59 13.29 7.26 -4.11
C ILE A 59 12.29 8.27 -4.69
N GLY A 60 11.69 9.11 -3.83
CA GLY A 60 10.69 10.06 -4.31
C GLY A 60 10.19 11.04 -3.27
N THR A 61 9.11 11.75 -3.60
CA THR A 61 8.51 12.78 -2.75
C THR A 61 7.68 12.15 -1.65
N VAL A 62 8.08 12.37 -0.41
CA VAL A 62 7.38 11.86 0.77
C VAL A 62 6.19 12.75 1.13
N MET A 63 5.05 12.12 1.39
CA MET A 63 3.88 12.81 1.93
C MET A 63 4.12 13.20 3.38
N LYS A 64 4.28 14.51 3.64
CA LYS A 64 4.48 15.08 4.97
C LYS A 64 3.16 15.59 5.56
N ALA A 65 3.07 15.59 6.88
CA ALA A 65 1.91 16.14 7.57
C ALA A 65 1.76 17.64 7.30
N LYS A 66 0.58 18.07 6.86
CA LYS A 66 0.26 19.48 6.63
C LYS A 66 0.02 20.27 7.93
N ASP A 67 -0.45 19.61 8.98
CA ASP A 67 -0.80 20.23 10.26
C ASP A 67 -0.19 19.49 11.45
N LYS A 68 0.87 20.06 12.03
CA LYS A 68 1.57 19.49 13.18
C LYS A 68 0.70 19.42 14.46
N LYS A 69 -0.35 20.23 14.59
CA LYS A 69 -1.23 20.22 15.77
C LYS A 69 -2.21 19.06 15.78
N ARG A 70 -2.64 18.60 14.59
CA ARG A 70 -3.58 17.46 14.45
C ARG A 70 -2.90 16.09 14.45
N THR A 71 -1.56 16.05 14.43
CA THR A 71 -0.77 14.84 14.18
C THR A 71 0.04 14.39 15.38
N HIS A 72 -0.17 15.03 16.54
CA HIS A 72 0.50 14.64 17.78
C HIS A 72 0.20 13.15 18.11
N GLY A 73 1.21 12.40 18.48
CA GLY A 73 1.11 10.95 18.76
C GLY A 73 1.07 10.05 17.53
N ILE A 74 0.77 10.58 16.35
CA ILE A 74 0.70 9.81 15.10
C ILE A 74 2.05 9.80 14.36
N TYR A 75 2.76 10.93 14.32
CA TYR A 75 4.04 11.04 13.62
C TYR A 75 5.22 10.90 14.56
N LEU A 76 6.17 10.02 14.20
CA LEU A 76 7.48 9.87 14.86
C LEU A 76 8.49 10.89 14.32
N HIS A 77 8.38 11.18 13.03
CA HIS A 77 9.18 12.13 12.27
C HIS A 77 8.33 12.68 11.12
N GLU A 78 8.77 13.69 10.39
CA GLU A 78 8.06 14.21 9.21
C GLU A 78 7.78 13.09 8.21
N GLY A 79 6.50 12.78 7.94
CA GLY A 79 6.10 11.72 7.02
C GLY A 79 6.14 10.29 7.58
N VAL A 80 6.81 10.03 8.71
CA VAL A 80 6.85 8.71 9.35
C VAL A 80 5.73 8.54 10.34
N ILE A 81 4.75 7.73 10.02
CA ILE A 81 3.53 7.51 10.81
C ILE A 81 3.71 6.28 11.71
N ARG A 82 3.25 6.41 12.95
CA ARG A 82 3.18 5.33 13.94
C ARG A 82 1.83 4.61 13.84
N VAL A 83 1.84 3.33 13.46
CA VAL A 83 0.65 2.46 13.38
C VAL A 83 0.67 1.51 14.56
N THR A 84 -0.10 1.83 15.61
CA THR A 84 -0.07 1.10 16.89
C THR A 84 -1.25 1.47 17.78
N GLY A 85 -1.66 0.56 18.67
CA GLY A 85 -2.52 0.87 19.82
C GLY A 85 -1.75 1.34 21.05
N LYS A 86 -0.40 1.24 21.02
CA LYS A 86 0.47 1.71 22.11
C LYS A 86 0.34 3.22 22.27
N LYS A 87 0.01 3.64 23.46
CA LYS A 87 -0.09 5.07 23.80
C LYS A 87 1.30 5.69 23.94
N ASP A 88 1.43 6.94 23.52
CA ASP A 88 2.63 7.74 23.76
C ASP A 88 2.66 8.32 25.19
N ASP A 89 3.67 9.13 25.50
CA ASP A 89 3.86 9.76 26.82
C ASP A 89 2.72 10.73 27.22
N LYS A 90 1.87 11.13 26.26
CA LYS A 90 0.68 11.96 26.46
C LYS A 90 -0.61 11.14 26.50
N GLY A 91 -0.52 9.83 26.40
CA GLY A 91 -1.66 8.92 26.41
C GLY A 91 -2.37 8.75 25.06
N GLU A 92 -1.79 9.26 23.95
CA GLU A 92 -2.39 9.20 22.61
C GLU A 92 -1.93 7.94 21.87
N PRO A 93 -2.85 7.15 21.28
CA PRO A 93 -2.50 6.02 20.45
C PRO A 93 -1.96 6.51 19.09
N GLY A 94 -1.23 5.64 18.39
CA GLY A 94 -0.91 5.84 16.98
C GLY A 94 -2.11 5.60 16.06
N LEU A 95 -1.87 5.68 14.76
CA LEU A 95 -2.90 5.44 13.74
C LEU A 95 -3.33 3.97 13.73
N PHE A 96 -4.62 3.70 13.49
CA PHE A 96 -5.20 2.34 13.37
C PHE A 96 -4.92 1.41 14.56
N GLY A 97 -4.88 1.91 15.77
CA GLY A 97 -4.54 1.19 16.99
C GLY A 97 -5.57 0.18 17.51
N HIS A 98 -6.64 -0.14 16.75
CA HIS A 98 -7.64 -1.13 17.14
C HIS A 98 -7.22 -2.56 16.78
N ASN A 99 -7.68 -3.57 17.54
CA ASN A 99 -7.32 -4.97 17.37
C ASN A 99 -7.96 -5.66 16.16
N SER A 100 -9.11 -5.17 15.68
CA SER A 100 -9.85 -5.76 14.58
C SER A 100 -9.05 -5.76 13.27
N ALA A 101 -9.38 -6.69 12.38
CA ALA A 101 -8.82 -6.71 11.03
C ALA A 101 -9.12 -5.38 10.29
N LEU A 102 -8.19 -4.98 9.45
CA LEU A 102 -8.40 -3.93 8.47
C LEU A 102 -8.46 -4.60 7.11
N ASP A 103 -9.66 -4.70 6.53
CA ASP A 103 -9.91 -5.46 5.31
C ASP A 103 -9.19 -4.86 4.09
N TRP A 104 -9.27 -5.53 2.96
CA TRP A 104 -8.57 -5.20 1.72
C TRP A 104 -8.76 -3.74 1.29
N HIS A 105 -7.68 -2.98 1.30
CA HIS A 105 -7.67 -1.54 1.06
C HIS A 105 -6.35 -1.10 0.41
N ALA A 106 -6.34 0.13 -0.08
CA ALA A 106 -5.12 0.86 -0.40
C ALA A 106 -5.09 2.15 0.46
N ASN A 107 -3.90 2.53 0.92
CA ASN A 107 -3.80 3.73 1.74
C ASN A 107 -4.15 4.98 0.93
N MET A 108 -5.03 5.81 1.48
CA MET A 108 -5.44 7.07 0.86
C MET A 108 -6.08 6.92 -0.54
N ALA A 109 -6.65 5.75 -0.85
CA ALA A 109 -7.19 5.45 -2.17
C ALA A 109 -8.20 6.49 -2.68
N SER A 110 -8.99 7.12 -1.80
CA SER A 110 -9.93 8.17 -2.14
C SER A 110 -9.31 9.57 -2.25
N ASN A 111 -8.01 9.75 -2.03
CA ASN A 111 -7.35 11.05 -2.11
C ASN A 111 -6.70 11.23 -3.50
N LYS A 112 -6.95 12.40 -4.13
CA LYS A 112 -6.32 12.75 -5.42
C LYS A 112 -4.79 12.87 -5.35
N SER A 113 -4.26 13.18 -4.16
CA SER A 113 -2.81 13.22 -3.89
C SER A 113 -2.26 11.93 -3.29
N ARG A 114 -2.94 10.79 -3.56
CA ARG A 114 -2.48 9.48 -3.10
C ARG A 114 -1.10 9.16 -3.66
N GLN A 115 -0.30 8.52 -2.83
CA GLN A 115 1.05 8.11 -3.20
C GLN A 115 1.05 6.64 -3.62
N PRO A 116 1.81 6.26 -4.67
CA PRO A 116 1.87 4.87 -5.13
C PRO A 116 2.61 3.95 -4.17
N ILE A 117 3.61 4.43 -3.45
CA ILE A 117 4.43 3.58 -2.58
C ILE A 117 4.00 3.70 -1.13
N VAL A 118 3.85 2.55 -0.49
CA VAL A 118 3.77 2.43 0.96
C VAL A 118 4.96 1.64 1.48
N TRP A 119 5.70 2.28 2.37
CA TRP A 119 6.70 1.67 3.23
C TRP A 119 6.04 1.23 4.53
N MET A 120 6.33 0.02 4.96
CA MET A 120 5.98 -0.51 6.27
C MET A 120 7.22 -1.10 6.92
N TYR A 121 7.52 -0.68 8.16
CA TYR A 121 8.63 -1.20 8.96
C TYR A 121 8.11 -1.77 10.27
N GLY A 122 8.40 -3.03 10.53
CA GLY A 122 8.04 -3.73 11.77
C GLY A 122 9.03 -3.40 12.90
N ALA A 123 8.70 -2.40 13.73
CA ALA A 123 9.62 -1.91 14.75
C ALA A 123 9.58 -2.73 16.06
N GLU A 124 8.40 -2.92 16.65
CA GLU A 124 8.29 -3.57 17.97
C GLU A 124 7.16 -4.61 17.97
N HIS A 125 7.36 -5.71 18.66
CA HIS A 125 6.37 -6.75 18.98
C HIS A 125 5.55 -7.24 17.76
N MET A 126 6.23 -7.43 16.63
CA MET A 126 5.58 -7.79 15.36
C MET A 126 5.13 -9.25 15.29
N LYS A 127 5.76 -10.15 16.06
CA LYS A 127 5.51 -11.60 16.01
C LYS A 127 4.03 -11.94 16.21
N GLY A 128 3.49 -12.69 15.27
CA GLY A 128 2.08 -13.10 15.23
C GLY A 128 1.17 -12.12 14.50
N SER A 129 1.66 -10.94 14.08
CA SER A 129 0.91 -10.08 13.18
C SER A 129 1.15 -10.46 11.71
N ARG A 130 0.12 -10.27 10.87
CA ARG A 130 0.17 -10.59 9.44
C ARG A 130 -0.39 -9.44 8.61
N THR A 131 0.29 -9.16 7.50
CA THR A 131 -0.23 -8.34 6.40
C THR A 131 -0.27 -9.19 5.15
N SER A 132 -1.37 -9.15 4.42
CA SER A 132 -1.52 -9.83 3.14
C SER A 132 -1.65 -8.83 2.03
N PHE A 133 -1.12 -9.17 0.85
CA PHE A 133 -1.16 -8.38 -0.37
C PHE A 133 -1.79 -9.18 -1.47
N ILE A 134 -2.53 -8.53 -2.37
CA ILE A 134 -3.00 -9.12 -3.62
C ILE A 134 -2.40 -8.31 -4.77
N ASN A 135 -1.77 -9.00 -5.72
CA ASN A 135 -1.27 -8.39 -6.95
C ASN A 135 -2.42 -8.21 -7.95
N MET A 136 -2.84 -6.97 -8.12
CA MET A 136 -4.01 -6.60 -8.93
C MET A 136 -3.72 -6.67 -10.44
N ALA A 137 -2.45 -6.58 -10.86
CA ALA A 137 -2.05 -6.85 -12.25
C ALA A 137 -2.14 -8.36 -12.56
N SER A 138 -1.69 -9.22 -11.64
CA SER A 138 -1.86 -10.67 -11.78
C SER A 138 -3.34 -11.08 -11.85
N VAL A 139 -4.20 -10.43 -11.04
CA VAL A 139 -5.66 -10.62 -11.12
C VAL A 139 -6.17 -10.23 -12.50
N TYR A 140 -5.88 -9.00 -12.97
CA TYR A 140 -6.33 -8.51 -14.27
C TYR A 140 -5.91 -9.43 -15.41
N ASN A 141 -4.64 -9.86 -15.42
CA ASN A 141 -4.12 -10.77 -16.44
C ASN A 141 -4.83 -12.13 -16.45
N SER A 142 -5.38 -12.56 -15.32
CA SER A 142 -6.13 -13.83 -15.21
C SER A 142 -7.61 -13.74 -15.59
N LEU A 143 -8.14 -12.52 -15.83
CA LEU A 143 -9.54 -12.34 -16.21
C LEU A 143 -9.79 -12.85 -17.63
N PRO A 144 -10.98 -13.44 -17.90
CA PRO A 144 -11.42 -13.72 -19.26
C PRO A 144 -11.53 -12.43 -20.10
N GLU A 145 -11.11 -12.45 -21.37
CA GLU A 145 -11.12 -11.27 -22.25
C GLU A 145 -12.48 -10.57 -22.30
N LYS A 146 -13.57 -11.34 -22.44
CA LYS A 146 -14.92 -10.79 -22.39
C LYS A 146 -15.23 -9.99 -21.11
N PHE A 147 -14.62 -10.36 -19.99
CA PHE A 147 -14.83 -9.63 -18.73
C PHE A 147 -13.92 -8.40 -18.66
N LYS A 148 -12.73 -8.46 -19.23
CA LYS A 148 -11.87 -7.26 -19.38
C LYS A 148 -12.58 -6.19 -20.22
N GLU A 149 -13.16 -6.56 -21.37
CA GLU A 149 -13.97 -5.68 -22.23
C GLU A 149 -15.18 -5.08 -21.47
N GLU A 150 -15.85 -5.89 -20.61
CA GLU A 150 -16.99 -5.44 -19.80
C GLU A 150 -16.62 -4.36 -18.77
N ILE A 151 -15.38 -4.36 -18.27
CA ILE A 151 -14.95 -3.50 -17.17
C ILE A 151 -13.98 -2.38 -17.58
N GLU A 152 -13.49 -2.35 -18.81
CA GLU A 152 -12.42 -1.46 -19.30
C GLU A 152 -12.72 0.01 -19.04
N ASP A 153 -13.94 0.46 -19.31
CA ASP A 153 -14.36 1.86 -19.17
C ASP A 153 -15.05 2.18 -17.83
N ILE A 154 -15.08 1.21 -16.90
CA ILE A 154 -15.74 1.42 -15.61
C ILE A 154 -14.91 2.37 -14.73
N LYS A 155 -15.59 3.40 -14.20
CA LYS A 155 -15.06 4.27 -13.15
C LYS A 155 -15.77 3.98 -11.84
N CYS A 156 -14.97 3.86 -10.77
CA CYS A 156 -15.47 3.58 -9.43
C CYS A 156 -15.48 4.84 -8.56
N PHE A 157 -16.53 5.01 -7.76
CA PHE A 157 -16.58 6.01 -6.70
C PHE A 157 -15.82 5.52 -5.48
N PHE A 158 -14.84 6.30 -5.05
CA PHE A 158 -14.02 6.01 -3.88
C PHE A 158 -14.35 6.96 -2.75
N GLY A 159 -14.41 6.44 -1.53
CA GLY A 159 -14.62 7.22 -0.33
C GLY A 159 -14.43 6.41 0.93
N TYR A 160 -14.61 7.04 2.07
CA TYR A 160 -14.62 6.37 3.36
C TYR A 160 -16.04 6.36 3.91
N LYS A 161 -16.62 5.18 4.13
CA LYS A 161 -17.92 5.10 4.82
C LYS A 161 -17.74 5.50 6.28
N ALA A 162 -18.54 6.46 6.74
CA ALA A 162 -18.58 6.87 8.14
C ALA A 162 -18.71 5.64 9.06
N GLY A 163 -17.90 5.56 10.10
CA GLY A 163 -17.92 4.48 11.10
C GLY A 163 -16.98 3.30 10.83
N ARG A 164 -16.39 3.12 9.65
CA ARG A 164 -15.45 2.01 9.41
C ARG A 164 -14.03 2.26 9.94
N TYR A 165 -13.65 3.52 10.14
CA TYR A 165 -12.34 3.95 10.63
C TYR A 165 -12.44 4.85 11.87
N SER A 166 -13.51 4.72 12.65
CA SER A 166 -14.02 5.70 13.60
C SER A 166 -13.16 5.95 14.85
N THR A 167 -11.94 5.51 14.92
CA THR A 167 -11.12 5.68 16.14
C THR A 167 -10.23 6.91 16.14
N THR A 168 -10.16 7.66 15.04
CA THR A 168 -9.41 8.92 15.01
C THR A 168 -10.24 10.05 14.39
N PRO A 169 -10.32 11.24 15.02
CA PRO A 169 -11.04 12.41 14.49
C PRO A 169 -10.58 12.84 13.08
N TRP A 170 -9.36 12.46 12.69
CA TRP A 170 -8.75 12.77 11.41
C TRP A 170 -9.50 12.21 10.19
N PHE A 171 -10.16 11.06 10.34
CA PHE A 171 -10.93 10.46 9.24
C PHE A 171 -12.29 11.15 8.98
N HIS A 172 -12.82 11.86 9.94
CA HIS A 172 -14.13 12.52 9.81
C HIS A 172 -14.09 13.73 8.87
N ASP A 173 -12.95 14.40 8.73
CA ASP A 173 -12.82 15.61 7.91
C ASP A 173 -12.70 15.32 6.39
N HIS A 174 -12.48 14.05 5.99
CA HIS A 174 -12.29 13.64 4.58
C HIS A 174 -13.39 12.72 4.04
N ILE A 175 -14.45 12.51 4.78
CA ILE A 175 -15.54 11.55 4.45
C ILE A 175 -16.36 11.97 3.23
N ASN A 176 -16.32 13.24 2.82
CA ASN A 176 -17.23 13.82 1.83
C ASN A 176 -16.64 14.02 0.43
N GLU A 177 -15.39 13.64 0.19
CA GLU A 177 -14.83 13.72 -1.15
C GLU A 177 -15.12 12.44 -1.93
N GLU A 178 -16.16 12.45 -2.73
CA GLU A 178 -16.38 11.44 -3.76
C GLU A 178 -15.31 11.60 -4.84
N ASN A 179 -14.41 10.64 -4.95
CA ASN A 179 -13.40 10.60 -6.01
C ASN A 179 -13.78 9.50 -7.00
N LEU A 180 -13.65 9.81 -8.26
CA LEU A 180 -13.94 8.91 -9.36
C LEU A 180 -12.61 8.46 -9.99
N PHE A 181 -12.36 7.16 -10.02
CA PHE A 181 -11.14 6.56 -10.56
C PHE A 181 -11.45 5.41 -11.50
N ASP A 182 -10.60 5.20 -12.49
CA ASP A 182 -10.72 4.07 -13.40
C ASP A 182 -10.53 2.75 -12.64
N LEU A 183 -11.38 1.76 -12.95
CA LEU A 183 -11.27 0.40 -12.39
C LEU A 183 -10.05 -0.32 -12.97
N VAL A 184 -9.81 -0.16 -14.26
CA VAL A 184 -8.61 -0.65 -14.95
C VAL A 184 -7.66 0.52 -15.14
N MET A 185 -6.44 0.41 -14.66
CA MET A 185 -5.44 1.48 -14.80
C MET A 185 -4.09 0.90 -15.20
N THR A 186 -3.32 1.71 -15.91
CA THR A 186 -1.94 1.41 -16.27
C THR A 186 -1.01 2.36 -15.50
N THR A 187 0.02 1.82 -14.86
CA THR A 187 1.03 2.60 -14.14
C THR A 187 2.02 3.26 -15.11
N GLU A 188 2.84 4.19 -14.61
CA GLU A 188 3.93 4.79 -15.39
C GLU A 188 4.97 3.76 -15.84
N ALA A 189 5.09 2.64 -15.14
CA ALA A 189 5.93 1.50 -15.54
C ALA A 189 5.29 0.61 -16.63
N GLY A 190 4.12 0.98 -17.16
CA GLY A 190 3.41 0.23 -18.20
C GLY A 190 2.66 -1.01 -17.70
N ILE A 191 2.52 -1.19 -16.38
CA ILE A 191 1.80 -2.33 -15.80
C ILE A 191 0.31 -2.01 -15.72
N THR A 192 -0.53 -2.84 -16.37
CA THR A 192 -1.98 -2.72 -16.31
C THR A 192 -2.55 -3.65 -15.25
N GLY A 193 -3.49 -3.16 -14.45
CA GLY A 193 -4.14 -3.92 -13.39
C GLY A 193 -5.46 -3.30 -12.94
N LEU A 194 -6.08 -3.94 -11.96
CA LEU A 194 -7.29 -3.45 -11.32
C LEU A 194 -6.94 -2.49 -10.17
N TYR A 195 -7.66 -1.37 -10.09
CA TYR A 195 -7.63 -0.49 -8.91
C TYR A 195 -8.96 -0.62 -8.16
N TYR A 196 -9.05 -1.62 -7.27
CA TYR A 196 -10.30 -1.98 -6.60
C TYR A 196 -10.11 -2.29 -5.09
N PRO A 197 -9.78 -1.30 -4.26
CA PRO A 197 -9.68 -1.46 -2.80
C PRO A 197 -11.07 -1.55 -2.17
N PHE A 198 -11.47 -2.72 -1.69
CA PHE A 198 -12.84 -3.03 -1.23
C PHE A 198 -13.37 -2.08 -0.16
N LEU A 199 -12.51 -1.61 0.76
CA LEU A 199 -12.96 -0.70 1.81
C LEU A 199 -13.33 0.69 1.32
N GLN A 200 -12.80 1.09 0.16
CA GLN A 200 -12.97 2.44 -0.37
C GLN A 200 -13.93 2.52 -1.54
N VAL A 201 -14.18 1.43 -2.27
CA VAL A 201 -15.15 1.42 -3.38
C VAL A 201 -16.56 1.31 -2.83
N PHE A 202 -17.47 2.18 -3.28
CA PHE A 202 -18.87 2.17 -2.86
C PHE A 202 -19.88 2.31 -4.00
N GLY A 203 -19.43 2.40 -5.25
CA GLY A 203 -20.27 2.45 -6.43
C GLY A 203 -19.47 2.53 -7.72
N MET A 204 -20.16 2.43 -8.85
CA MET A 204 -19.61 2.55 -10.19
C MET A 204 -20.43 3.58 -10.99
N ALA A 205 -19.76 4.44 -11.75
CA ALA A 205 -20.41 5.47 -12.55
C ALA A 205 -21.31 4.84 -13.62
N GLY A 206 -22.54 5.34 -13.73
CA GLY A 206 -23.51 4.86 -14.72
C GLY A 206 -24.10 3.47 -14.42
N LYS A 207 -23.83 2.89 -13.25
CA LYS A 207 -24.40 1.61 -12.81
C LYS A 207 -25.37 1.82 -11.66
N ASP A 208 -26.50 1.12 -11.68
CA ASP A 208 -27.39 1.05 -10.55
C ASP A 208 -26.83 0.09 -9.46
N GLU A 209 -27.51 0.03 -8.30
CA GLU A 209 -27.06 -0.81 -7.17
C GLU A 209 -26.99 -2.31 -7.52
N LYS A 210 -27.92 -2.79 -8.36
CA LYS A 210 -27.98 -4.20 -8.77
C LYS A 210 -26.84 -4.56 -9.73
N GLU A 211 -26.58 -3.69 -10.69
CA GLU A 211 -25.47 -3.82 -11.63
C GLU A 211 -24.12 -3.76 -10.89
N PHE A 212 -23.96 -2.77 -9.99
CA PHE A 212 -22.77 -2.65 -9.15
C PHE A 212 -22.52 -3.93 -8.34
N LYS A 213 -23.53 -4.43 -7.62
CA LYS A 213 -23.38 -5.67 -6.82
C LYS A 213 -22.98 -6.85 -7.66
N LYS A 214 -23.55 -7.02 -8.86
CA LYS A 214 -23.21 -8.13 -9.77
C LYS A 214 -21.74 -8.08 -10.21
N ILE A 215 -21.23 -6.88 -10.53
CA ILE A 215 -19.84 -6.70 -10.96
C ILE A 215 -18.90 -6.84 -9.73
N ASP A 216 -19.25 -6.27 -8.58
CA ASP A 216 -18.48 -6.38 -7.33
C ASP A 216 -18.33 -7.84 -6.88
N GLU A 217 -19.39 -8.65 -6.90
CA GLU A 217 -19.35 -10.07 -6.57
C GLU A 217 -18.39 -10.83 -7.51
N LYS A 218 -18.50 -10.58 -8.81
CA LYS A 218 -17.63 -11.20 -9.81
C LYS A 218 -16.17 -10.77 -9.66
N LEU A 219 -15.89 -9.48 -9.41
CA LEU A 219 -14.54 -8.99 -9.14
C LEU A 219 -13.96 -9.66 -7.88
N ARG A 220 -14.74 -9.76 -6.80
CA ARG A 220 -14.30 -10.40 -5.55
C ARG A 220 -13.94 -11.86 -5.74
N GLU A 221 -14.67 -12.60 -6.56
CA GLU A 221 -14.38 -13.99 -6.88
C GLU A 221 -12.98 -14.15 -7.51
N TYR A 222 -12.61 -13.28 -8.46
CA TYR A 222 -11.28 -13.29 -9.06
C TYR A 222 -10.19 -12.75 -8.13
N ILE A 223 -10.45 -11.65 -7.45
CA ILE A 223 -9.46 -10.95 -6.62
C ILE A 223 -9.10 -11.78 -5.39
N LEU A 224 -10.07 -12.39 -4.72
CA LEU A 224 -9.85 -13.16 -3.48
C LEU A 224 -9.33 -14.59 -3.71
N ASN A 225 -8.70 -14.85 -4.84
CA ASN A 225 -8.05 -16.12 -5.12
C ASN A 225 -6.61 -16.08 -4.60
N ASP A 226 -6.26 -17.04 -3.73
CA ASP A 226 -4.95 -17.13 -3.08
C ASP A 226 -3.75 -17.18 -4.04
N LYS A 227 -3.94 -17.61 -5.29
CA LYS A 227 -2.87 -17.58 -6.31
C LYS A 227 -2.32 -16.18 -6.58
N HIS A 228 -3.09 -15.13 -6.27
CA HIS A 228 -2.72 -13.72 -6.43
C HIS A 228 -2.26 -13.09 -5.11
N ALA A 229 -2.26 -13.86 -4.01
CA ALA A 229 -1.97 -13.36 -2.68
C ALA A 229 -0.52 -13.65 -2.24
N TYR A 230 0.01 -12.74 -1.43
CA TYR A 230 1.22 -12.91 -0.64
C TYR A 230 0.88 -12.61 0.82
N HIS A 231 1.19 -13.56 1.70
CA HIS A 231 0.93 -13.45 3.12
C HIS A 231 2.26 -13.28 3.87
N HIS A 232 2.43 -12.09 4.46
CA HIS A 232 3.63 -11.77 5.22
C HIS A 232 3.38 -11.87 6.73
N ASP A 233 4.03 -12.84 7.36
CA ASP A 233 4.09 -12.97 8.81
C ASP A 233 5.27 -12.13 9.32
N TRP A 234 4.96 -11.09 10.08
CA TRP A 234 5.94 -10.10 10.50
C TRP A 234 6.92 -10.60 11.56
N VAL A 235 8.18 -10.20 11.39
CA VAL A 235 9.22 -10.21 12.40
C VAL A 235 9.74 -8.78 12.58
N ASN A 236 10.26 -8.45 13.77
CA ASN A 236 10.90 -7.15 13.99
C ASN A 236 12.09 -6.96 13.05
N GLY A 237 12.31 -5.74 12.60
CA GLY A 237 13.42 -5.40 11.71
C GLY A 237 13.11 -5.56 10.21
N GLN A 238 11.95 -6.08 9.86
CA GLN A 238 11.57 -6.24 8.46
C GLN A 238 10.96 -4.96 7.88
N ILE A 239 11.27 -4.69 6.61
CA ILE A 239 10.65 -3.63 5.84
C ILE A 239 9.91 -4.24 4.65
N ILE A 240 8.71 -3.73 4.36
CA ILE A 240 7.98 -3.99 3.13
C ILE A 240 7.74 -2.67 2.42
N LEU A 241 8.11 -2.62 1.14
CA LEU A 241 7.63 -1.65 0.19
C LEU A 241 6.54 -2.30 -0.66
N SER A 242 5.41 -1.62 -0.86
CA SER A 242 4.38 -2.09 -1.78
C SER A 242 3.91 -0.98 -2.70
N ASP A 243 3.75 -1.30 -3.99
CA ASP A 243 3.06 -0.44 -4.95
C ASP A 243 1.56 -0.64 -4.76
N GLN A 244 0.88 0.34 -4.19
CA GLN A 244 -0.54 0.24 -3.90
C GLN A 244 -1.46 0.70 -5.05
N TRP A 245 -0.90 1.04 -6.21
CA TRP A 245 -1.68 1.14 -7.44
C TRP A 245 -1.88 -0.24 -8.07
N MET A 246 -0.89 -1.15 -7.87
CA MET A 246 -0.94 -2.53 -8.35
C MET A 246 -1.15 -3.55 -7.24
N SER A 247 -1.41 -3.11 -6.00
CA SER A 247 -1.79 -3.99 -4.90
C SER A 247 -2.84 -3.40 -3.98
N ILE A 248 -3.61 -4.29 -3.37
CA ILE A 248 -4.40 -4.01 -2.18
C ILE A 248 -3.83 -4.83 -1.03
N HIS A 249 -3.96 -4.33 0.19
CA HIS A 249 -3.45 -5.04 1.35
C HIS A 249 -4.47 -5.13 2.47
N LYS A 250 -4.27 -6.14 3.35
CA LYS A 250 -5.13 -6.45 4.48
C LYS A 250 -4.27 -6.66 5.72
N ARG A 251 -4.63 -6.01 6.83
CA ARG A 251 -4.13 -6.37 8.15
C ARG A 251 -5.09 -7.36 8.79
N TRP A 252 -4.57 -8.49 9.20
CA TRP A 252 -5.34 -9.46 9.97
C TRP A 252 -5.58 -8.97 11.40
N GLN A 253 -6.58 -9.54 12.07
CA GLN A 253 -6.80 -9.28 13.48
C GLN A 253 -5.51 -9.59 14.28
N PHE A 254 -5.21 -8.75 15.25
CA PHE A 254 -4.04 -8.90 16.09
C PHE A 254 -4.35 -8.37 17.50
N ASP A 255 -4.41 -9.25 18.48
CA ASP A 255 -4.93 -8.94 19.82
C ASP A 255 -3.98 -8.09 20.68
N ARG A 256 -2.68 -8.02 20.32
CA ARG A 256 -1.68 -7.23 21.04
C ARG A 256 -1.32 -5.91 20.33
N MET A 257 -2.31 -5.19 19.81
CA MET A 257 -2.08 -3.92 19.11
C MET A 257 -1.49 -2.81 19.98
N GLU A 258 -1.70 -2.86 21.31
CA GLU A 258 -1.10 -1.96 22.30
C GLU A 258 0.40 -2.17 22.52
N GLU A 259 0.95 -3.30 22.09
CA GLU A 259 2.38 -3.58 22.14
C GLU A 259 3.07 -3.37 20.79
N ARG A 260 2.37 -3.72 19.70
CA ARG A 260 2.90 -3.70 18.34
C ARG A 260 3.14 -2.28 17.85
N VAL A 261 4.32 -2.02 17.28
CA VAL A 261 4.63 -0.76 16.59
C VAL A 261 5.09 -1.05 15.18
N LEU A 262 4.37 -0.47 14.21
CA LEU A 262 4.76 -0.45 12.80
C LEU A 262 4.91 1.01 12.37
N HIS A 263 5.97 1.32 11.65
CA HIS A 263 6.14 2.62 11.01
C HIS A 263 5.62 2.54 9.58
N ARG A 264 4.99 3.62 9.11
CA ARG A 264 4.49 3.73 7.75
C ARG A 264 4.90 5.06 7.13
N ILE A 265 5.38 5.01 5.88
CA ILE A 265 5.64 6.19 5.06
C ILE A 265 4.88 6.01 3.74
N ALA A 266 4.40 7.11 3.14
CA ALA A 266 3.82 7.13 1.81
C ALA A 266 4.59 8.11 0.93
N PHE A 267 4.99 7.69 -0.27
CA PHE A 267 5.81 8.47 -1.20
C PHE A 267 5.61 8.01 -2.65
N ASP A 268 6.18 8.74 -3.58
CA ASP A 268 6.07 8.48 -5.01
C ASP A 268 7.37 7.98 -5.64
N TYR A 269 7.36 7.81 -6.96
CA TYR A 269 8.50 7.41 -7.76
C TYR A 269 9.22 8.59 -8.43
N SER A 270 9.02 9.83 -7.96
CA SER A 270 9.45 11.03 -8.70
C SER A 270 10.95 11.03 -9.05
N ASN A 271 11.82 10.53 -8.16
CA ASN A 271 13.26 10.48 -8.43
C ASN A 271 13.63 9.35 -9.39
N LEU A 272 12.94 8.21 -9.35
CA LEU A 272 13.10 7.14 -10.31
C LEU A 272 12.83 7.65 -11.73
N TYR A 273 11.70 8.29 -11.96
CA TYR A 273 11.31 8.76 -13.29
C TYR A 273 12.10 9.98 -13.76
N ASN A 274 12.66 10.78 -12.84
CA ASN A 274 13.59 11.84 -13.20
C ASN A 274 14.95 11.32 -13.75
N VAL A 275 15.40 10.16 -13.23
CA VAL A 275 16.67 9.53 -13.66
C VAL A 275 16.48 8.65 -14.90
N TYR A 276 15.32 8.00 -15.00
CA TYR A 276 14.97 7.07 -16.08
C TYR A 276 13.68 7.50 -16.81
N PRO A 277 13.66 8.67 -17.49
CA PRO A 277 12.44 9.25 -18.05
C PRO A 277 11.78 8.45 -19.17
N ASN A 278 12.41 7.37 -19.67
CA ASN A 278 11.95 6.61 -20.84
C ASN A 278 12.10 5.09 -20.68
N GLN A 279 12.11 4.56 -19.49
CA GLN A 279 11.95 3.11 -19.34
C GLN A 279 10.46 2.72 -19.50
N GLN A 280 9.85 3.13 -20.61
CA GLN A 280 8.82 2.32 -21.25
C GLN A 280 9.54 1.05 -21.70
N ILE A 281 9.33 -0.01 -20.95
CA ILE A 281 9.87 -1.31 -21.25
C ILE A 281 9.31 -1.70 -22.61
N GLU A 282 10.23 -1.86 -23.57
CA GLU A 282 9.95 -2.73 -24.69
C GLU A 282 9.60 -4.10 -24.08
N SER A 283 8.30 -4.37 -24.00
CA SER A 283 7.82 -5.70 -23.70
C SER A 283 8.44 -6.62 -24.72
N GLU A 284 9.31 -7.52 -24.31
CA GLU A 284 9.77 -8.61 -25.13
C GLU A 284 8.53 -9.29 -25.71
N ARG A 285 8.42 -9.18 -27.04
CA ARG A 285 7.37 -9.77 -27.85
C ARG A 285 7.56 -11.29 -27.94
#